data_0d8e647aac22f95681e7b9cf5af3a7d5
#
_entry.id   0d8e647aac22f95681e7b9cf5af3a7d5
#
_cell.length_a   1.000
_cell.length_b   1.000
_cell.length_c   1.000
_cell.angle_alpha   90.00
_cell.angle_beta   90.00
_cell.angle_gamma   90.00
#
_symmetry.space_group_name_H-M   'P 1'
#
loop_
_entity.id
_entity.type
_entity.pdbx_description
1 polymer ?
#
loop_
_entity_poly.entity_id
_entity_poly.type
_entity_poly.pdbx_seq_one_letter_code
_entity_poly.pdbx_strand_id
1 'polypeptide(L)'
;DLRGNGGGSLAEATALTGLFIDTGPVVHVKDAFGKVDVERDPEPGVAYSGPLAVLVDRDSASASEIFAGAIQDYGRGLVIGEPTFGKGTVQTLVDLNRYVPGDSNDLGRLRLTMAEFFRISGGSTQLKGVEPDIRFPSGDDIGDYGERSLTNPLPWARTDAASYRRFGSTDTGRLSRQSAARVAQDPGFKMLEQRSKAMKEVQDQTRVSLREADRRAESKHRERLVKDEQDRFLRARGITPVDEEADQ
;
A
#
# COMPACT_ATOMS: atom_id res chain seq x y z
N ASP A 1 -7.05 9.51 3.00
CA ASP A 1 -7.08 8.06 3.12
C ASP A 1 -6.88 7.43 1.75
N LEU A 2 -5.78 6.71 1.58
CA LEU A 2 -5.42 6.01 0.34
C LEU A 2 -5.49 4.49 0.49
N ARG A 3 -6.00 3.99 1.60
CA ARG A 3 -6.16 2.54 1.79
C ARG A 3 -7.12 1.98 0.74
N GLY A 4 -6.74 0.84 0.14
CA GLY A 4 -7.48 0.22 -0.95
C GLY A 4 -7.42 0.98 -2.28
N ASN A 5 -6.59 2.03 -2.41
CA ASN A 5 -6.50 2.85 -3.62
C ASN A 5 -5.34 2.39 -4.52
N GLY A 6 -5.66 1.68 -5.60
CA GLY A 6 -4.68 1.17 -6.57
C GLY A 6 -4.02 2.23 -7.46
N GLY A 7 -4.27 3.51 -7.23
CA GLY A 7 -3.74 4.60 -8.03
C GLY A 7 -4.64 5.06 -9.17
N GLY A 8 -4.05 5.66 -10.19
CA GLY A 8 -4.78 6.24 -11.31
C GLY A 8 -3.90 7.16 -12.16
N SER A 9 -4.33 8.39 -12.35
CA SER A 9 -3.66 9.38 -13.19
C SER A 9 -2.43 9.98 -12.51
N LEU A 10 -1.31 10.00 -13.22
CA LEU A 10 -0.09 10.68 -12.82
C LEU A 10 -0.32 12.19 -12.62
N ALA A 11 -1.02 12.81 -13.57
CA ALA A 11 -1.32 14.24 -13.52
C ALA A 11 -2.17 14.60 -12.28
N GLU A 12 -3.16 13.77 -11.95
CA GLU A 12 -4.00 13.99 -10.77
C GLU A 12 -3.21 13.81 -9.46
N ALA A 13 -2.30 12.84 -9.41
CA ALA A 13 -1.43 12.68 -8.23
C ALA A 13 -0.49 13.88 -8.05
N THR A 14 0.02 14.44 -9.15
CA THR A 14 0.84 15.65 -9.13
C THR A 14 0.02 16.84 -8.65
N ALA A 15 -1.16 17.08 -9.23
CA ALA A 15 -2.05 18.17 -8.84
C ALA A 15 -2.52 18.05 -7.37
N LEU A 16 -2.87 16.82 -6.93
CA LEU A 16 -3.22 16.56 -5.54
C LEU A 16 -2.07 16.89 -4.58
N THR A 17 -0.83 16.55 -4.97
CA THR A 17 0.36 16.88 -4.16
C THR A 17 0.53 18.41 -4.05
N GLY A 18 0.27 19.15 -5.13
CA GLY A 18 0.33 20.61 -5.19
C GLY A 18 -0.58 21.30 -4.17
N LEU A 19 -1.70 20.68 -3.76
CA LEU A 19 -2.55 21.24 -2.71
C LEU A 19 -1.85 21.37 -1.34
N PHE A 20 -0.74 20.65 -1.15
CA PHE A 20 -0.04 20.55 0.14
C PHE A 20 1.40 21.09 0.11
N ILE A 21 1.97 21.29 -1.07
CA ILE A 21 3.30 21.90 -1.26
C ILE A 21 3.13 23.25 -1.97
N ASP A 22 4.11 24.14 -1.86
CA ASP A 22 4.03 25.45 -2.53
C ASP A 22 4.26 25.31 -4.03
N THR A 23 5.40 24.76 -4.42
CA THR A 23 5.76 24.38 -5.78
C THR A 23 6.83 23.30 -5.70
N GLY A 24 7.08 22.60 -6.78
CA GLY A 24 8.27 21.75 -6.86
C GLY A 24 8.07 20.37 -7.48
N PRO A 25 9.14 19.56 -7.49
CA PRO A 25 9.09 18.23 -8.07
C PRO A 25 8.17 17.31 -7.26
N VAL A 26 7.43 16.43 -7.95
CA VAL A 26 6.54 15.45 -7.32
C VAL A 26 7.04 14.03 -7.59
N VAL A 27 7.47 13.76 -8.83
CA VAL A 27 7.93 12.43 -9.25
C VAL A 27 8.84 12.56 -10.46
N HIS A 28 9.81 11.65 -10.59
CA HIS A 28 10.60 11.47 -11.80
C HIS A 28 9.99 10.36 -12.65
N VAL A 29 9.93 10.55 -13.95
CA VAL A 29 9.49 9.55 -14.91
C VAL A 29 10.64 9.28 -15.89
N LYS A 30 11.11 8.03 -15.94
CA LYS A 30 12.20 7.61 -16.81
C LYS A 30 11.64 6.71 -17.90
N ASP A 31 11.79 7.12 -19.14
CA ASP A 31 11.35 6.34 -20.30
C ASP A 31 12.30 5.16 -20.62
N ALA A 32 11.91 4.36 -21.60
CA ALA A 32 12.68 3.21 -22.07
C ALA A 32 14.03 3.60 -22.71
N PHE A 33 14.25 4.87 -23.09
CA PHE A 33 15.50 5.38 -23.66
C PHE A 33 16.42 5.98 -22.58
N GLY A 34 15.97 5.98 -21.33
CA GLY A 34 16.75 6.51 -20.20
C GLY A 34 16.57 8.00 -19.96
N LYS A 35 15.71 8.69 -20.72
CA LYS A 35 15.38 10.08 -20.47
C LYS A 35 14.55 10.20 -19.20
N VAL A 36 14.95 11.10 -18.30
CA VAL A 36 14.25 11.39 -17.06
C VAL A 36 13.56 12.74 -17.18
N ASP A 37 12.24 12.73 -17.08
CA ASP A 37 11.42 13.92 -16.96
C ASP A 37 10.96 14.06 -15.49
N VAL A 38 10.86 15.30 -15.02
CA VAL A 38 10.45 15.60 -13.64
C VAL A 38 9.09 16.27 -13.67
N GLU A 39 8.08 15.51 -13.23
CA GLU A 39 6.74 16.04 -13.04
C GLU A 39 6.74 16.95 -11.80
N ARG A 40 6.15 18.14 -11.97
CA ARG A 40 6.19 19.20 -10.95
C ARG A 40 4.81 19.79 -10.75
N ASP A 41 4.57 20.26 -9.55
CA ASP A 41 3.53 21.25 -9.32
C ASP A 41 4.05 22.63 -9.75
N PRO A 42 3.44 23.26 -10.78
CA PRO A 42 3.84 24.57 -11.27
C PRO A 42 3.20 25.73 -10.50
N GLU A 43 2.12 25.48 -9.75
CA GLU A 43 1.28 26.51 -9.17
C GLU A 43 1.77 26.90 -7.77
N PRO A 44 2.07 28.20 -7.54
CA PRO A 44 2.44 28.67 -6.21
C PRO A 44 1.22 28.67 -5.28
N GLY A 45 1.47 28.34 -4.03
CA GLY A 45 0.48 28.40 -2.97
C GLY A 45 0.14 27.01 -2.42
N VAL A 46 -0.41 27.01 -1.23
CA VAL A 46 -0.79 25.79 -0.49
C VAL A 46 -2.25 25.88 -0.11
N ALA A 47 -3.07 24.96 -0.56
CA ALA A 47 -4.50 24.93 -0.21
C ALA A 47 -4.72 24.55 1.27
N TYR A 48 -3.83 23.73 1.83
CA TYR A 48 -3.89 23.31 3.22
C TYR A 48 -2.49 23.22 3.84
N SER A 49 -2.24 24.05 4.86
CA SER A 49 -0.95 24.14 5.58
C SER A 49 -0.97 23.45 6.96
N GLY A 50 -2.12 22.96 7.41
CA GLY A 50 -2.29 22.30 8.72
C GLY A 50 -1.61 20.92 8.81
N PRO A 51 -1.72 20.24 9.96
CA PRO A 51 -1.20 18.89 10.13
C PRO A 51 -1.80 17.90 9.11
N LEU A 52 -0.95 17.06 8.51
CA LEU A 52 -1.35 16.10 7.49
C LEU A 52 -0.91 14.69 7.88
N ALA A 53 -1.82 13.73 7.75
CA ALA A 53 -1.52 12.31 7.82
C ALA A 53 -2.11 11.61 6.60
N VAL A 54 -1.34 10.75 5.96
CA VAL A 54 -1.73 9.93 4.80
C VAL A 54 -1.84 8.49 5.27
N LEU A 55 -3.04 7.92 5.21
CA LEU A 55 -3.27 6.52 5.52
C LEU A 55 -3.03 5.67 4.28
N VAL A 56 -2.21 4.65 4.41
CA VAL A 56 -1.86 3.72 3.33
C VAL A 56 -1.97 2.26 3.81
N ASP A 57 -2.16 1.37 2.87
CA ASP A 57 -2.12 -0.07 3.08
C ASP A 57 -1.43 -0.78 1.90
N ARG A 58 -1.38 -2.09 1.95
CA ARG A 58 -0.78 -2.94 0.93
C ARG A 58 -1.43 -2.82 -0.47
N ASP A 59 -2.67 -2.33 -0.54
CA ASP A 59 -3.40 -2.11 -1.79
C ASP A 59 -3.20 -0.69 -2.35
N SER A 60 -2.58 0.20 -1.58
CA SER A 60 -2.17 1.53 -2.06
C SER A 60 -1.06 1.38 -3.09
N ALA A 61 -1.33 1.71 -4.37
CA ALA A 61 -0.41 1.44 -5.46
C ALA A 61 -0.24 2.62 -6.43
N SER A 62 0.89 2.63 -7.18
CA SER A 62 1.07 3.52 -8.34
C SER A 62 0.93 5.01 -7.99
N ALA A 63 -0.08 5.73 -8.53
CA ALA A 63 -0.33 7.15 -8.26
C ALA A 63 -0.51 7.46 -6.77
N SER A 64 -1.09 6.54 -5.98
CA SER A 64 -1.18 6.67 -4.52
C SER A 64 0.21 6.64 -3.87
N GLU A 65 1.12 5.83 -4.41
CA GLU A 65 2.51 5.76 -3.93
C GLU A 65 3.30 7.01 -4.32
N ILE A 66 3.01 7.61 -5.47
CA ILE A 66 3.59 8.90 -5.89
C ILE A 66 3.22 9.98 -4.88
N PHE A 67 1.93 10.13 -4.57
CA PHE A 67 1.46 11.11 -3.61
C PHE A 67 2.04 10.86 -2.21
N ALA A 68 1.89 9.65 -1.67
CA ALA A 68 2.38 9.31 -0.34
C ALA A 68 3.90 9.50 -0.23
N GLY A 69 4.66 9.08 -1.26
CA GLY A 69 6.10 9.25 -1.34
C GLY A 69 6.53 10.71 -1.38
N ALA A 70 5.85 11.55 -2.15
CA ALA A 70 6.12 12.98 -2.23
C ALA A 70 5.86 13.67 -0.87
N ILE A 71 4.71 13.43 -0.24
CA ILE A 71 4.38 13.98 1.09
C ILE A 71 5.44 13.59 2.13
N GLN A 72 5.90 12.34 2.09
CA GLN A 72 6.96 11.85 2.99
C GLN A 72 8.31 12.49 2.70
N ASP A 73 8.75 12.56 1.44
CA ASP A 73 10.03 13.13 1.03
C ASP A 73 10.12 14.61 1.40
N TYR A 74 9.05 15.35 1.18
CA TYR A 74 8.95 16.75 1.63
C TYR A 74 8.91 16.90 3.15
N GLY A 75 8.61 15.83 3.90
CA GLY A 75 8.31 15.94 5.34
C GLY A 75 7.08 16.81 5.60
N ARG A 76 6.16 16.84 4.63
CA ARG A 76 4.93 17.66 4.69
C ARG A 76 3.88 17.06 5.61
N GLY A 77 3.89 15.75 5.76
CA GLY A 77 2.96 14.99 6.58
C GLY A 77 3.55 13.65 7.00
N LEU A 78 2.78 12.88 7.74
CA LEU A 78 3.12 11.52 8.14
C LEU A 78 2.41 10.51 7.24
N VAL A 79 3.13 9.49 6.82
CA VAL A 79 2.55 8.31 6.18
C VAL A 79 2.35 7.24 7.25
N ILE A 80 1.12 6.74 7.38
CA ILE A 80 0.71 5.85 8.47
C ILE A 80 0.00 4.62 7.89
N GLY A 81 0.32 3.44 8.38
CA GLY A 81 -0.37 2.21 7.99
C GLY A 81 0.58 1.07 7.68
N GLU A 82 0.41 0.46 6.51
CA GLU A 82 1.20 -0.67 6.02
C GLU A 82 2.11 -0.25 4.86
N PRO A 83 3.19 -0.99 4.57
CA PRO A 83 3.95 -0.79 3.33
C PRO A 83 3.04 -0.92 2.12
N THR A 84 3.19 -0.02 1.15
CA THR A 84 2.35 0.01 -0.05
C THR A 84 2.71 -1.09 -1.05
N PHE A 85 1.96 -1.22 -2.13
CA PHE A 85 2.04 -2.31 -3.11
C PHE A 85 3.41 -2.47 -3.76
N GLY A 86 4.11 -1.37 -4.06
CA GLY A 86 5.43 -1.40 -4.69
C GLY A 86 5.40 -1.35 -6.21
N LYS A 87 4.39 -0.73 -6.83
CA LYS A 87 4.35 -0.54 -8.28
C LYS A 87 5.08 0.75 -8.66
N GLY A 88 6.24 0.62 -9.30
CA GLY A 88 7.08 1.72 -9.78
C GLY A 88 7.05 1.92 -11.29
N THR A 89 6.02 1.43 -12.00
CA THR A 89 5.92 1.46 -13.45
C THR A 89 4.75 2.28 -13.95
N VAL A 90 4.96 2.97 -15.07
CA VAL A 90 3.91 3.67 -15.83
C VAL A 90 3.49 2.79 -17.00
N GLN A 91 2.20 2.49 -17.07
CA GLN A 91 1.62 1.66 -18.11
C GLN A 91 0.63 2.45 -18.97
N THR A 92 0.55 2.08 -20.24
CA THR A 92 -0.45 2.60 -21.17
C THR A 92 -1.23 1.46 -21.83
N LEU A 93 -2.42 1.79 -22.30
CA LEU A 93 -3.25 0.90 -23.10
C LEU A 93 -3.10 1.29 -24.58
N VAL A 94 -2.54 0.38 -25.35
CA VAL A 94 -2.36 0.55 -26.80
C VAL A 94 -3.52 -0.16 -27.52
N ASP A 95 -4.31 0.59 -28.26
CA ASP A 95 -5.39 0.05 -29.09
C ASP A 95 -4.78 -0.65 -30.31
N LEU A 96 -5.05 -1.95 -30.44
CA LEU A 96 -4.46 -2.77 -31.50
C LEU A 96 -5.10 -2.50 -32.86
N ASN A 97 -6.33 -1.97 -32.92
CA ASN A 97 -6.98 -1.60 -34.18
C ASN A 97 -6.22 -0.51 -34.97
N ARG A 98 -5.37 0.26 -34.27
CA ARG A 98 -4.51 1.27 -34.91
C ARG A 98 -3.50 0.66 -35.88
N TYR A 99 -3.13 -0.61 -35.71
CA TYR A 99 -2.09 -1.29 -36.49
C TYR A 99 -2.64 -2.16 -37.61
N VAL A 100 -3.98 -2.36 -37.65
CA VAL A 100 -4.66 -3.15 -38.68
C VAL A 100 -5.80 -2.31 -39.27
N PRO A 101 -5.52 -1.27 -40.07
CA PRO A 101 -6.55 -0.44 -40.68
C PRO A 101 -7.46 -1.27 -41.59
N GLY A 102 -8.78 -1.09 -41.43
CA GLY A 102 -9.77 -1.77 -42.27
C GLY A 102 -10.30 -3.10 -41.71
N ASP A 103 -9.78 -3.57 -40.59
CA ASP A 103 -10.39 -4.68 -39.86
C ASP A 103 -11.60 -4.14 -39.05
N SER A 104 -12.78 -4.76 -39.24
CA SER A 104 -13.99 -4.41 -38.51
C SER A 104 -14.08 -5.10 -37.13
N ASN A 105 -13.17 -6.00 -36.81
CA ASN A 105 -13.12 -6.68 -35.52
C ASN A 105 -12.48 -5.78 -34.46
N ASP A 106 -12.95 -5.89 -33.22
CA ASP A 106 -12.25 -5.32 -32.08
C ASP A 106 -11.07 -6.24 -31.73
N LEU A 107 -9.84 -5.80 -32.04
CA LEU A 107 -8.61 -6.52 -31.74
C LEU A 107 -8.18 -6.33 -30.28
N GLY A 108 -8.91 -5.53 -29.52
CA GLY A 108 -8.64 -5.27 -28.12
C GLY A 108 -7.50 -4.29 -27.89
N ARG A 109 -6.99 -4.28 -26.64
CA ARG A 109 -5.93 -3.36 -26.19
C ARG A 109 -4.83 -4.11 -25.49
N LEU A 110 -3.60 -3.69 -25.78
CA LEU A 110 -2.41 -4.21 -25.14
C LEU A 110 -1.98 -3.25 -24.02
N ARG A 111 -1.78 -3.77 -22.80
CA ARG A 111 -1.19 -3.01 -21.70
C ARG A 111 0.32 -3.13 -21.76
N LEU A 112 1.00 -2.00 -21.94
CA LEU A 112 2.46 -1.93 -22.03
C LEU A 112 3.05 -1.05 -20.93
N THR A 113 4.15 -1.48 -20.34
CA THR A 113 5.00 -0.63 -19.50
C THR A 113 5.82 0.27 -20.41
N MET A 114 5.68 1.60 -20.22
CA MET A 114 6.32 2.62 -21.04
C MET A 114 7.45 3.35 -20.31
N ALA A 115 7.39 3.40 -18.99
CA ALA A 115 8.34 4.12 -18.17
C ALA A 115 8.37 3.55 -16.75
N GLU A 116 9.41 3.92 -16.01
CA GLU A 116 9.52 3.75 -14.57
C GLU A 116 9.37 5.11 -13.88
N PHE A 117 8.79 5.13 -12.69
CA PHE A 117 8.79 6.34 -11.89
C PHE A 117 9.60 6.20 -10.61
N PHE A 118 10.11 7.34 -10.14
CA PHE A 118 10.98 7.42 -8.98
C PHE A 118 10.52 8.56 -8.07
N ARG A 119 10.66 8.36 -6.80
CA ARG A 119 10.46 9.42 -5.80
C ARG A 119 11.43 10.57 -6.06
N ILE A 120 11.10 11.74 -5.60
CA ILE A 120 12.00 12.93 -5.71
C ILE A 120 13.32 12.74 -4.96
N SER A 121 13.38 11.83 -4.00
CA SER A 121 14.61 11.38 -3.33
C SER A 121 15.46 10.41 -4.16
N GLY A 122 14.99 10.03 -5.34
CA GLY A 122 15.68 9.23 -6.33
C GLY A 122 15.42 7.72 -6.27
N GLY A 123 14.83 7.20 -5.22
CA GLY A 123 14.49 5.77 -5.13
C GLY A 123 13.19 5.42 -5.86
N SER A 124 13.11 4.25 -6.52
CA SER A 124 11.84 3.74 -7.03
C SER A 124 10.96 3.18 -5.93
N THR A 125 9.64 3.19 -6.12
CA THR A 125 8.70 2.41 -5.31
C THR A 125 8.65 0.95 -5.74
N GLN A 126 9.22 0.61 -6.90
CA GLN A 126 9.21 -0.74 -7.46
C GLN A 126 9.68 -1.79 -6.44
N LEU A 127 8.89 -2.83 -6.22
CA LEU A 127 9.09 -3.94 -5.28
C LEU A 127 9.05 -3.57 -3.78
N LYS A 128 9.31 -2.31 -3.42
CA LYS A 128 9.45 -1.87 -2.02
C LYS A 128 8.25 -1.10 -1.50
N GLY A 129 7.55 -0.39 -2.39
CA GLY A 129 6.51 0.52 -1.98
C GLY A 129 7.02 1.77 -1.26
N VAL A 130 6.10 2.44 -0.60
CA VAL A 130 6.37 3.50 0.38
C VAL A 130 6.26 2.87 1.76
N GLU A 131 7.37 2.87 2.49
CA GLU A 131 7.39 2.42 3.88
C GLU A 131 6.79 3.52 4.77
N PRO A 132 5.75 3.24 5.58
CA PRO A 132 5.11 4.25 6.41
C PRO A 132 6.02 4.71 7.56
N ASP A 133 5.89 5.99 7.95
CA ASP A 133 6.59 6.57 9.11
C ASP A 133 6.12 5.97 10.43
N ILE A 134 4.83 5.58 10.47
CA ILE A 134 4.21 4.89 11.60
C ILE A 134 3.53 3.65 11.06
N ARG A 135 4.15 2.50 11.32
CA ARG A 135 3.62 1.22 10.89
C ARG A 135 2.55 0.73 11.84
N PHE A 136 1.42 0.31 11.30
CA PHE A 136 0.43 -0.47 12.03
C PHE A 136 0.75 -1.96 11.92
N PRO A 137 0.45 -2.75 12.97
CA PRO A 137 0.44 -4.19 12.81
C PRO A 137 -0.58 -4.54 11.74
N SER A 138 -0.11 -5.08 10.64
CA SER A 138 -1.00 -5.64 9.64
C SER A 138 -1.32 -7.07 10.02
N GLY A 139 -2.59 -7.43 9.94
CA GLY A 139 -3.01 -8.83 10.01
C GLY A 139 -2.46 -9.67 8.86
N ASP A 140 -1.67 -9.08 7.96
CA ASP A 140 -1.43 -9.59 6.61
C ASP A 140 0.05 -9.65 6.20
N ASP A 141 0.99 -9.80 7.13
CA ASP A 141 2.37 -10.22 6.81
C ASP A 141 2.40 -11.66 6.22
N ILE A 142 1.33 -11.99 5.49
CA ILE A 142 1.01 -13.33 5.01
C ILE A 142 1.30 -13.40 3.52
N GLY A 143 2.42 -14.03 3.21
CA GLY A 143 2.80 -14.39 1.86
C GLY A 143 3.40 -13.27 1.02
N ASP A 144 3.81 -13.63 -0.19
CA ASP A 144 4.25 -12.68 -1.20
C ASP A 144 3.06 -11.89 -1.71
N TYR A 145 3.04 -10.60 -1.43
CA TYR A 145 2.04 -9.66 -1.91
C TYR A 145 2.71 -8.46 -2.56
N GLY A 146 1.94 -7.75 -3.39
CA GLY A 146 2.43 -6.58 -4.10
C GLY A 146 3.19 -6.92 -5.37
N GLU A 147 3.88 -5.94 -5.93
CA GLU A 147 4.60 -6.06 -7.19
C GLU A 147 5.62 -7.20 -7.20
N ARG A 148 6.27 -7.46 -6.08
CA ARG A 148 7.26 -8.55 -5.93
C ARG A 148 6.69 -9.95 -6.12
N SER A 149 5.36 -10.13 -5.98
CA SER A 149 4.69 -11.42 -6.18
C SER A 149 4.30 -11.69 -7.63
N LEU A 150 4.46 -10.69 -8.51
CA LEU A 150 4.14 -10.84 -9.93
C LEU A 150 5.21 -11.64 -10.67
N THR A 151 4.82 -12.23 -11.78
CA THR A 151 5.76 -12.95 -12.65
C THR A 151 6.68 -11.95 -13.34
N ASN A 152 8.00 -12.10 -13.16
CA ASN A 152 9.03 -11.27 -13.77
C ASN A 152 8.86 -9.74 -13.52
N PRO A 153 8.74 -9.30 -12.27
CA PRO A 153 8.65 -7.87 -12.00
C PRO A 153 9.97 -7.19 -12.36
N LEU A 154 9.91 -5.91 -12.75
CA LEU A 154 11.12 -5.13 -12.97
C LEU A 154 11.89 -4.99 -11.65
N PRO A 155 13.24 -4.98 -11.70
CA PRO A 155 14.05 -4.81 -10.51
C PRO A 155 13.89 -3.40 -9.92
N TRP A 156 14.15 -3.27 -8.63
CA TRP A 156 14.25 -1.95 -8.01
C TRP A 156 15.40 -1.15 -8.61
N ALA A 157 15.15 0.11 -8.92
CA ALA A 157 16.14 0.99 -9.53
C ALA A 157 16.21 2.35 -8.78
N ARG A 158 17.19 3.16 -9.16
CA ARG A 158 17.41 4.49 -8.62
C ARG A 158 17.81 5.47 -9.72
N THR A 159 17.45 6.75 -9.55
CA THR A 159 17.93 7.90 -10.31
C THR A 159 18.50 8.94 -9.35
N ASP A 160 19.02 10.04 -9.88
CA ASP A 160 19.47 11.17 -9.07
C ASP A 160 18.28 11.83 -8.37
N ALA A 161 18.53 12.33 -7.16
CA ALA A 161 17.50 13.06 -6.42
C ALA A 161 17.24 14.44 -7.05
N ALA A 162 15.99 14.87 -7.04
CA ALA A 162 15.65 16.24 -7.41
C ALA A 162 16.13 17.24 -6.34
N SER A 163 16.29 18.49 -6.74
CA SER A 163 16.47 19.58 -5.79
C SER A 163 15.10 20.02 -5.26
N TYR A 164 14.88 19.87 -3.95
CA TYR A 164 13.66 20.32 -3.26
C TYR A 164 13.96 20.73 -1.83
N ARG A 165 13.07 21.50 -1.22
CA ARG A 165 13.19 21.95 0.16
C ARG A 165 12.16 21.24 1.04
N ARG A 166 12.61 20.59 2.09
CA ARG A 166 11.72 19.97 3.08
C ARG A 166 11.00 21.00 3.95
N PHE A 167 9.78 20.69 4.35
CA PHE A 167 8.95 21.52 5.24
C PHE A 167 9.41 21.54 6.71
N GLY A 168 10.27 20.64 7.09
CA GLY A 168 10.76 20.49 8.46
C GLY A 168 11.08 19.04 8.80
N SER A 169 11.38 18.81 10.06
CA SER A 169 11.59 17.47 10.59
C SER A 169 10.55 17.17 11.66
N THR A 170 9.68 16.21 11.42
CA THR A 170 8.85 15.62 12.47
C THR A 170 9.64 14.50 13.14
N ASP A 171 9.63 14.45 14.47
CA ASP A 171 10.25 13.32 15.20
C ASP A 171 9.40 12.05 15.05
N THR A 172 9.53 11.43 13.87
CA THR A 172 8.83 10.19 13.53
C THR A 172 9.19 9.06 14.48
N GLY A 173 10.44 9.02 14.97
CA GLY A 173 10.88 8.01 15.93
C GLY A 173 10.13 8.09 17.26
N ARG A 174 9.91 9.29 17.80
CA ARG A 174 9.11 9.49 19.00
C ARG A 174 7.65 9.09 18.77
N LEU A 175 7.07 9.52 17.66
CA LEU A 175 5.68 9.21 17.34
C LEU A 175 5.46 7.71 17.12
N SER A 176 6.40 7.03 16.46
CA SER A 176 6.35 5.58 16.25
C SER A 176 6.41 4.82 17.58
N ARG A 177 7.30 5.21 18.52
CA ARG A 177 7.34 4.61 19.86
C ARG A 177 6.06 4.84 20.64
N GLN A 178 5.48 6.04 20.59
CA GLN A 178 4.21 6.33 21.24
C GLN A 178 3.06 5.54 20.63
N SER A 179 3.05 5.36 19.31
CA SER A 179 2.08 4.53 18.61
C SER A 179 2.21 3.06 19.03
N ALA A 180 3.43 2.52 19.01
CA ALA A 180 3.69 1.14 19.42
C ALA A 180 3.22 0.85 20.85
N ALA A 181 3.42 1.79 21.79
CA ALA A 181 2.94 1.64 23.16
C ALA A 181 1.40 1.59 23.26
N ARG A 182 0.68 2.35 22.42
CA ARG A 182 -0.80 2.29 22.36
C ARG A 182 -1.26 0.99 21.70
N VAL A 183 -0.67 0.63 20.59
CA VAL A 183 -0.97 -0.59 19.82
C VAL A 183 -0.83 -1.82 20.70
N ALA A 184 0.26 -1.91 21.47
CA ALA A 184 0.50 -3.04 22.39
C ALA A 184 -0.57 -3.22 23.48
N GLN A 185 -1.38 -2.20 23.75
CA GLN A 185 -2.44 -2.26 24.75
C GLN A 185 -3.85 -2.37 24.13
N ASP A 186 -4.00 -2.01 22.86
CA ASP A 186 -5.29 -1.99 22.17
C ASP A 186 -5.78 -3.42 21.85
N PRO A 187 -7.01 -3.79 22.28
CA PRO A 187 -7.57 -5.12 22.04
C PRO A 187 -7.76 -5.43 20.55
N GLY A 188 -8.03 -4.43 19.70
CA GLY A 188 -8.22 -4.61 18.26
C GLY A 188 -6.92 -4.96 17.57
N PHE A 189 -5.84 -4.27 17.87
CA PHE A 189 -4.52 -4.59 17.31
C PHE A 189 -4.01 -5.95 17.81
N LYS A 190 -4.25 -6.30 19.06
CA LYS A 190 -3.93 -7.66 19.58
C LYS A 190 -4.69 -8.75 18.83
N MET A 191 -5.95 -8.53 18.55
CA MET A 191 -6.75 -9.47 17.74
C MET A 191 -6.19 -9.60 16.32
N LEU A 192 -5.81 -8.47 15.67
CA LEU A 192 -5.21 -8.49 14.34
C LEU A 192 -3.90 -9.27 14.32
N GLU A 193 -3.00 -9.03 15.28
CA GLU A 193 -1.73 -9.77 15.39
C GLU A 193 -1.93 -11.28 15.57
N GLN A 194 -2.86 -11.68 16.45
CA GLN A 194 -3.19 -13.09 16.67
C GLN A 194 -3.76 -13.73 15.42
N ARG A 195 -4.65 -13.04 14.72
CA ARG A 195 -5.26 -13.49 13.48
C ARG A 195 -4.22 -13.66 12.36
N SER A 196 -3.31 -12.69 12.22
CA SER A 196 -2.19 -12.78 11.30
C SER A 196 -1.34 -14.02 11.57
N LYS A 197 -0.97 -14.21 12.84
CA LYS A 197 -0.16 -15.37 13.24
C LYS A 197 -0.85 -16.70 12.90
N ALA A 198 -2.14 -16.82 13.20
CA ALA A 198 -2.93 -18.02 12.90
C ALA A 198 -3.02 -18.28 11.39
N MET A 199 -3.21 -17.21 10.58
CA MET A 199 -3.22 -17.35 9.13
C MET A 199 -1.86 -17.77 8.58
N LYS A 200 -0.78 -17.18 9.08
CA LYS A 200 0.57 -17.58 8.69
C LYS A 200 0.85 -19.06 8.98
N GLU A 201 0.46 -19.56 10.15
CA GLU A 201 0.58 -20.97 10.49
C GLU A 201 -0.15 -21.88 9.48
N VAL A 202 -1.33 -21.45 8.99
CA VAL A 202 -2.07 -22.18 7.94
C VAL A 202 -1.35 -22.14 6.60
N GLN A 203 -0.78 -21.00 6.20
CA GLN A 203 -0.04 -20.88 4.93
C GLN A 203 1.28 -21.66 4.94
N ASP A 204 1.98 -21.65 6.07
CA ASP A 204 3.24 -22.38 6.23
C ASP A 204 3.03 -23.89 6.30
N GLN A 205 1.77 -24.34 6.41
CA GLN A 205 1.43 -25.76 6.43
C GLN A 205 1.61 -26.40 5.05
N THR A 206 2.71 -27.12 4.86
CA THR A 206 3.05 -27.80 3.59
C THR A 206 2.41 -29.18 3.45
N ARG A 207 1.78 -29.71 4.50
CA ARG A 207 1.14 -31.03 4.52
C ARG A 207 -0.22 -30.95 5.17
N VAL A 208 -1.20 -31.62 4.57
CA VAL A 208 -2.56 -31.75 5.09
C VAL A 208 -2.97 -33.25 5.13
N SER A 209 -3.75 -33.62 6.15
CA SER A 209 -4.31 -34.97 6.20
C SER A 209 -5.37 -35.13 5.10
N LEU A 210 -5.39 -36.30 4.43
CA LEU A 210 -6.45 -36.68 3.50
C LEU A 210 -7.62 -37.39 4.20
N ARG A 211 -7.52 -37.61 5.51
CA ARG A 211 -8.61 -38.23 6.29
C ARG A 211 -9.66 -37.14 6.62
N GLU A 212 -10.90 -37.41 6.25
CA GLU A 212 -12.01 -36.48 6.47
C GLU A 212 -12.16 -36.08 7.95
N ALA A 213 -12.06 -37.04 8.86
CA ALA A 213 -12.19 -36.80 10.29
C ALA A 213 -11.15 -35.78 10.81
N ASP A 214 -9.90 -35.89 10.37
CA ASP A 214 -8.83 -34.96 10.75
C ASP A 214 -9.10 -33.57 10.17
N ARG A 215 -9.51 -33.47 8.91
CA ARG A 215 -9.85 -32.21 8.25
C ARG A 215 -11.01 -31.49 8.93
N ARG A 216 -12.05 -32.24 9.30
CA ARG A 216 -13.19 -31.69 10.05
C ARG A 216 -12.78 -31.20 11.44
N ALA A 217 -11.90 -31.93 12.13
CA ALA A 217 -11.39 -31.53 13.44
C ALA A 217 -10.55 -30.24 13.33
N GLU A 218 -9.67 -30.14 12.34
CA GLU A 218 -8.87 -28.95 12.06
C GLU A 218 -9.77 -27.72 11.73
N SER A 219 -10.81 -27.90 10.91
CA SER A 219 -11.76 -26.81 10.58
C SER A 219 -12.47 -26.32 11.83
N LYS A 220 -13.06 -27.23 12.62
CA LYS A 220 -13.74 -26.87 13.88
C LYS A 220 -12.80 -26.22 14.90
N HIS A 221 -11.53 -26.62 14.91
CA HIS A 221 -10.54 -25.99 15.80
C HIS A 221 -10.28 -24.54 15.37
N ARG A 222 -10.08 -24.29 14.07
CA ARG A 222 -9.88 -22.93 13.52
C ARG A 222 -11.10 -22.03 13.76
N GLU A 223 -12.30 -22.55 13.50
CA GLU A 223 -13.55 -21.81 13.73
C GLU A 223 -13.67 -21.39 15.20
N ARG A 224 -13.37 -22.30 16.13
CA ARG A 224 -13.35 -21.98 17.56
C ARG A 224 -12.34 -20.91 17.92
N LEU A 225 -11.10 -21.00 17.39
CA LEU A 225 -10.07 -19.99 17.65
C LEU A 225 -10.52 -18.61 17.18
N VAL A 226 -11.09 -18.50 15.98
CA VAL A 226 -11.60 -17.23 15.44
C VAL A 226 -12.75 -16.70 16.31
N LYS A 227 -13.70 -17.57 16.71
CA LYS A 227 -14.82 -17.16 17.60
C LYS A 227 -14.30 -16.68 18.95
N ASP A 228 -13.39 -17.43 19.59
CA ASP A 228 -12.83 -17.08 20.91
C ASP A 228 -12.07 -15.74 20.87
N GLU A 229 -11.38 -15.43 19.79
CA GLU A 229 -10.68 -14.16 19.58
C GLU A 229 -11.69 -13.01 19.40
N GLN A 230 -12.70 -13.21 18.59
CA GLN A 230 -13.76 -12.24 18.38
C GLN A 230 -14.52 -11.94 19.68
N ASP A 231 -14.85 -12.97 20.43
CA ASP A 231 -15.53 -12.83 21.72
C ASP A 231 -14.68 -12.08 22.75
N ARG A 232 -13.37 -12.37 22.79
CA ARG A 232 -12.43 -11.62 23.65
C ARG A 232 -12.37 -10.15 23.26
N PHE A 233 -12.31 -9.85 21.97
CA PHE A 233 -12.33 -8.47 21.48
C PHE A 233 -13.63 -7.74 21.83
N LEU A 234 -14.80 -8.37 21.59
CA LEU A 234 -16.09 -7.79 21.93
C LEU A 234 -16.20 -7.48 23.43
N ARG A 235 -15.83 -8.46 24.28
CA ARG A 235 -15.82 -8.26 25.73
C ARG A 235 -14.89 -7.14 26.17
N ALA A 236 -13.72 -7.04 25.58
CA ALA A 236 -12.78 -5.94 25.86
C ALA A 236 -13.32 -4.56 25.46
N ARG A 237 -14.30 -4.52 24.55
CA ARG A 237 -15.03 -3.31 24.13
C ARG A 237 -16.33 -3.09 24.92
N GLY A 238 -16.63 -3.93 25.92
CA GLY A 238 -17.87 -3.87 26.70
C GLY A 238 -19.11 -4.37 25.96
N ILE A 239 -18.90 -5.12 24.86
CA ILE A 239 -19.98 -5.71 24.05
C ILE A 239 -20.12 -7.18 24.44
N THR A 240 -21.34 -7.61 24.73
CA THR A 240 -21.60 -9.03 25.00
C THR A 240 -21.66 -9.82 23.70
N PRO A 241 -20.84 -10.86 23.52
CA PRO A 241 -20.93 -11.71 22.33
C PRO A 241 -22.30 -12.40 22.23
N VAL A 242 -22.81 -12.54 21.03
CA VAL A 242 -24.05 -13.29 20.76
C VAL A 242 -23.69 -14.75 20.50
N ASP A 243 -24.34 -15.67 21.22
CA ASP A 243 -24.22 -17.11 20.98
C ASP A 243 -25.13 -17.49 19.80
N GLU A 244 -24.56 -17.60 18.59
CA GLU A 244 -25.31 -18.02 17.42
C GLU A 244 -25.76 -19.50 17.47
N GLU A 245 -25.26 -20.29 18.43
CA GLU A 245 -25.68 -21.69 18.64
C GLU A 245 -26.95 -21.82 19.49
N ALA A 246 -27.45 -20.70 20.08
CA ALA A 246 -28.66 -20.75 20.91
C ALA A 246 -29.97 -20.65 20.11
N ASP A 247 -29.93 -20.36 18.83
CA ASP A 247 -31.08 -20.17 17.93
C ASP A 247 -31.27 -21.30 16.90
N GLN A 248 -30.57 -22.45 17.01
CA GLN A 248 -30.77 -23.67 16.24
C GLN A 248 -31.27 -24.80 17.17
#